data_dac1e41f0d782b07447f387da5685901
#
_entry.id   dac1e41f0d782b07447f387da5685901
#
_cell.length_a   1.000
_cell.length_b   1.000
_cell.length_c   1.000
_cell.angle_alpha   90.00
_cell.angle_beta   90.00
_cell.angle_gamma   90.00
#
_symmetry.space_group_name_H-M   'P 1'
#
loop_
_entity.id
_entity.type
_entity.pdbx_description
1 polymer ?
#
loop_
_entity_poly.entity_id
_entity_poly.type
_entity_poly.pdbx_seq_one_letter_code
_entity_poly.pdbx_strand_id
1 'polypeptide(L)'
;MTSKDTLEHSIIFNQEIYPDTVQELMDRMTQYPIVNLYFSTDGGELDTMLVLIDFLNRRAEQGNVRVYLSSYCSSAGTLLLTDYNGPLYVQPTFRFFYFHVPDFMSYKFRKVVNEDRLRDLLLAYNETYYEKLKVVGLTRKQIDTIRKGHELYIFADELGKLKTTFITDEFEDRTLLYKPYDPPIIKK
;
A
#
# COMPACT_ATOMS: atom_id res chain seq x y z
N MET A 1 -27.38 24.30 18.39
CA MET A 1 -26.54 23.12 18.20
C MET A 1 -25.56 23.47 17.08
N THR A 2 -24.38 23.91 17.45
CA THR A 2 -23.29 24.19 16.48
C THR A 2 -22.83 22.89 15.88
N SER A 3 -22.91 22.75 14.55
CA SER A 3 -22.31 21.66 13.82
C SER A 3 -20.83 21.60 14.22
N LYS A 4 -20.39 20.51 14.85
CA LYS A 4 -18.97 20.19 14.90
C LYS A 4 -18.56 19.99 13.44
N ASP A 5 -17.91 20.99 12.87
CA ASP A 5 -17.11 20.81 11.68
C ASP A 5 -16.10 19.71 12.02
N THR A 6 -16.40 18.49 11.60
CA THR A 6 -15.45 17.39 11.63
C THR A 6 -14.34 17.76 10.67
N LEU A 7 -13.25 18.34 11.20
CA LEU A 7 -12.09 18.77 10.43
C LEU A 7 -11.44 17.52 9.83
N GLU A 8 -11.87 17.15 8.62
CA GLU A 8 -11.17 16.20 7.78
C GLU A 8 -9.85 16.82 7.35
N HIS A 9 -8.77 16.09 7.47
CA HIS A 9 -7.44 16.55 7.08
C HIS A 9 -6.85 15.65 6.02
N SER A 10 -6.25 16.26 5.00
CA SER A 10 -5.59 15.52 3.91
C SER A 10 -4.10 15.39 4.17
N ILE A 11 -3.59 14.18 4.11
CA ILE A 11 -2.16 13.87 4.23
C ILE A 11 -1.71 13.15 2.96
N ILE A 12 -0.61 13.61 2.38
CA ILE A 12 0.03 12.96 1.23
C ILE A 12 1.22 12.17 1.75
N PHE A 13 1.26 10.88 1.42
CA PHE A 13 2.41 10.01 1.59
C PHE A 13 2.88 9.56 0.20
N ASN A 14 4.06 10.00 -0.19
CA ASN A 14 4.71 9.66 -1.45
C ASN A 14 6.19 9.39 -1.18
N GLN A 15 6.46 8.35 -0.40
CA GLN A 15 7.78 8.01 0.08
C GLN A 15 7.96 6.50 0.12
N GLU A 16 9.21 6.06 0.28
CA GLU A 16 9.53 4.68 0.60
C GLU A 16 9.11 4.34 2.04
N ILE A 17 8.78 3.06 2.25
CA ILE A 17 8.30 2.52 3.51
C ILE A 17 9.50 2.13 4.38
N TYR A 18 9.90 3.05 5.24
CA TYR A 18 10.92 2.85 6.26
C TYR A 18 10.39 3.25 7.64
N PRO A 19 11.01 2.77 8.74
CA PRO A 19 10.53 3.06 10.09
C PRO A 19 10.33 4.55 10.37
N ASP A 20 11.24 5.39 9.92
CA ASP A 20 11.19 6.83 10.17
C ASP A 20 10.06 7.51 9.37
N THR A 21 9.89 7.16 8.09
CA THR A 21 8.84 7.73 7.23
C THR A 21 7.45 7.30 7.67
N VAL A 22 7.31 6.04 8.10
CA VAL A 22 6.04 5.52 8.62
C VAL A 22 5.72 6.08 9.99
N GLN A 23 6.71 6.24 10.88
CA GLN A 23 6.51 6.86 12.19
C GLN A 23 6.05 8.31 12.03
N GLU A 24 6.71 9.10 11.17
CA GLU A 24 6.30 10.47 10.87
C GLU A 24 4.86 10.54 10.35
N LEU A 25 4.49 9.63 9.43
CA LEU A 25 3.13 9.53 8.91
C LEU A 25 2.12 9.28 10.04
N MET A 26 2.37 8.28 10.88
CA MET A 26 1.47 7.92 11.98
C MET A 26 1.33 9.07 12.98
N ASP A 27 2.44 9.74 13.33
CA ASP A 27 2.44 10.89 14.24
C ASP A 27 1.61 12.05 13.68
N ARG A 28 1.73 12.33 12.39
CA ARG A 28 0.89 13.35 11.72
C ARG A 28 -0.57 12.96 11.73
N MET A 29 -0.90 11.69 11.43
CA MET A 29 -2.27 11.22 11.40
C MET A 29 -2.95 11.28 12.79
N THR A 30 -2.20 11.07 13.87
CA THR A 30 -2.75 11.13 15.24
C THR A 30 -3.19 12.53 15.67
N GLN A 31 -2.70 13.58 14.99
CA GLN A 31 -3.07 14.96 15.28
C GLN A 31 -4.49 15.32 14.82
N TYR A 32 -5.10 14.49 13.97
CA TYR A 32 -6.38 14.77 13.35
C TYR A 32 -7.39 13.65 13.60
N PRO A 33 -8.66 13.97 13.91
CA PRO A 33 -9.70 12.98 14.15
C PRO A 33 -10.02 12.16 12.91
N ILE A 34 -10.11 12.78 11.73
CA ILE A 34 -10.40 12.14 10.46
C ILE A 34 -9.33 12.53 9.44
N VAL A 35 -8.78 11.54 8.75
CA VAL A 35 -7.70 11.71 7.77
C VAL A 35 -8.07 11.11 6.43
N ASN A 36 -7.89 11.89 5.37
CA ASN A 36 -7.84 11.43 4.00
C ASN A 36 -6.36 11.22 3.63
N LEU A 37 -5.92 9.96 3.59
CA LEU A 37 -4.54 9.60 3.29
C LEU A 37 -4.39 9.33 1.80
N TYR A 38 -3.69 10.20 1.08
CA TYR A 38 -3.29 10.00 -0.32
C TYR A 38 -1.97 9.25 -0.36
N PHE A 39 -2.03 7.98 -0.76
CA PHE A 39 -0.94 7.04 -0.61
C PHE A 39 -0.35 6.63 -1.96
N SER A 40 0.96 6.74 -2.06
CA SER A 40 1.77 6.26 -3.17
C SER A 40 3.14 5.86 -2.64
N THR A 41 3.74 4.77 -3.16
CA THR A 41 5.04 4.29 -2.66
C THR A 41 5.75 3.39 -3.67
N ASP A 42 7.08 3.49 -3.71
CA ASP A 42 7.95 2.52 -4.39
C ASP A 42 8.09 1.19 -3.61
N GLY A 43 7.60 1.16 -2.37
CA GLY A 43 7.74 0.02 -1.48
C GLY A 43 8.73 0.29 -0.35
N GLY A 44 9.35 -0.76 0.15
CA GLY A 44 10.31 -0.71 1.26
C GLY A 44 10.21 -1.91 2.18
N GLU A 45 10.39 -1.69 3.47
CA GLU A 45 10.41 -2.77 4.46
C GLU A 45 9.03 -3.38 4.70
N LEU A 46 8.98 -4.70 4.60
CA LEU A 46 7.75 -5.48 4.73
C LEU A 46 7.11 -5.36 6.13
N ASP A 47 7.90 -5.54 7.16
CA ASP A 47 7.46 -5.47 8.55
C ASP A 47 7.01 -4.05 8.94
N THR A 48 7.67 -3.03 8.42
CA THR A 48 7.27 -1.63 8.59
C THR A 48 5.91 -1.35 7.94
N MET A 49 5.67 -1.90 6.73
CA MET A 49 4.36 -1.77 6.09
C MET A 49 3.25 -2.48 6.87
N LEU A 50 3.53 -3.65 7.45
CA LEU A 50 2.55 -4.36 8.29
C LEU A 50 2.17 -3.56 9.54
N VAL A 51 3.13 -2.84 10.15
CA VAL A 51 2.85 -1.92 11.27
C VAL A 51 1.94 -0.77 10.82
N LEU A 52 2.22 -0.18 9.66
CA LEU A 52 1.36 0.88 9.10
C LEU A 52 -0.06 0.35 8.84
N ILE A 53 -0.20 -0.82 8.24
CA ILE A 53 -1.51 -1.41 7.94
C ILE A 53 -2.31 -1.69 9.22
N ASP A 54 -1.68 -2.22 10.26
CA ASP A 54 -2.35 -2.43 11.54
C ASP A 54 -2.86 -1.10 12.13
N PHE A 55 -2.06 -0.05 12.05
CA PHE A 55 -2.49 1.30 12.45
C PHE A 55 -3.66 1.81 11.59
N LEU A 56 -3.60 1.65 10.27
CA LEU A 56 -4.66 2.07 9.35
C LEU A 56 -5.96 1.29 9.59
N ASN A 57 -5.87 -0.03 9.85
CA ASN A 57 -7.03 -0.87 10.14
C ASN A 57 -7.77 -0.39 11.40
N ARG A 58 -7.04 -0.13 12.48
CA ARG A 58 -7.64 0.42 13.72
C ARG A 58 -8.34 1.75 13.49
N ARG A 59 -7.78 2.61 12.64
CA ARG A 59 -8.41 3.89 12.30
C ARG A 59 -9.61 3.72 11.37
N ALA A 60 -9.57 2.77 10.44
CA ALA A 60 -10.65 2.47 9.53
C ALA A 60 -11.88 1.89 10.27
N GLU A 61 -11.67 1.01 11.24
CA GLU A 61 -12.72 0.48 12.12
C GLU A 61 -13.48 1.57 12.87
N GLN A 62 -12.81 2.68 13.18
CA GLN A 62 -13.39 3.85 13.84
C GLN A 62 -13.98 4.87 12.84
N GLY A 63 -13.86 4.64 11.52
CA GLY A 63 -14.25 5.59 10.50
C GLY A 63 -13.33 6.83 10.40
N ASN A 64 -12.12 6.75 10.94
CA ASN A 64 -11.19 7.86 11.11
C ASN A 64 -10.11 7.97 10.03
N VAL A 65 -10.16 7.11 9.01
CA VAL A 65 -9.26 7.18 7.85
C VAL A 65 -9.95 6.74 6.57
N ARG A 66 -9.63 7.41 5.47
CA ARG A 66 -9.89 6.95 4.10
C ARG A 66 -8.56 6.89 3.37
N VAL A 67 -8.26 5.76 2.74
CA VAL A 67 -7.00 5.56 1.99
C VAL A 67 -7.27 5.72 0.50
N TYR A 68 -6.65 6.73 -0.08
CA TYR A 68 -6.72 7.06 -1.50
C TYR A 68 -5.44 6.60 -2.21
N LEU A 69 -5.56 5.72 -3.17
CA LEU A 69 -4.47 5.33 -4.07
C LEU A 69 -4.23 6.48 -5.04
N SER A 70 -3.08 7.15 -4.95
CA SER A 70 -2.88 8.43 -5.67
C SER A 70 -2.05 8.33 -6.93
N SER A 71 -1.04 7.46 -6.99
CA SER A 71 -0.17 7.33 -8.18
C SER A 71 0.11 5.87 -8.50
N TYR A 72 0.85 5.18 -7.64
CA TYR A 72 1.14 3.75 -7.75
C TYR A 72 1.48 3.17 -6.38
N CYS A 73 1.36 1.85 -6.26
CA CYS A 73 1.78 1.12 -5.06
C CYS A 73 2.64 -0.07 -5.46
N SER A 74 3.91 -0.03 -5.10
CA SER A 74 4.88 -1.04 -5.46
C SER A 74 5.31 -1.87 -4.25
N SER A 75 5.73 -3.11 -4.51
CA SER A 75 6.38 -3.98 -3.52
C SER A 75 5.57 -4.09 -2.21
N ALA A 76 6.15 -3.71 -1.07
CA ALA A 76 5.45 -3.70 0.22
C ALA A 76 4.13 -2.88 0.20
N GLY A 77 4.03 -1.84 -0.66
CA GLY A 77 2.78 -1.07 -0.83
C GLY A 77 1.59 -1.90 -1.32
N THR A 78 1.84 -3.03 -2.00
CA THR A 78 0.78 -3.95 -2.46
C THR A 78 0.04 -4.65 -1.32
N LEU A 79 0.59 -4.64 -0.10
CA LEU A 79 -0.06 -5.17 1.09
C LEU A 79 -1.35 -4.43 1.46
N LEU A 80 -1.57 -3.22 0.94
CA LEU A 80 -2.88 -2.57 1.05
C LEU A 80 -4.00 -3.41 0.44
N LEU A 81 -3.71 -4.18 -0.62
CA LEU A 81 -4.71 -5.06 -1.23
C LEU A 81 -5.02 -6.30 -0.40
N THR A 82 -4.07 -6.80 0.36
CA THR A 82 -4.16 -8.10 1.03
C THR A 82 -4.43 -8.01 2.52
N ASP A 83 -4.06 -6.91 3.16
CA ASP A 83 -4.03 -6.78 4.61
C ASP A 83 -4.79 -5.56 5.16
N TYR A 84 -5.14 -4.58 4.30
CA TYR A 84 -5.98 -3.46 4.72
C TYR A 84 -7.46 -3.85 4.61
N ASN A 85 -8.22 -3.62 5.68
CA ASN A 85 -9.62 -4.05 5.81
C ASN A 85 -10.63 -2.99 5.37
N GLY A 86 -10.19 -1.74 5.20
CA GLY A 86 -11.05 -0.66 4.75
C GLY A 86 -11.19 -0.57 3.22
N PRO A 87 -12.11 0.24 2.73
CA PRO A 87 -12.23 0.50 1.29
C PRO A 87 -11.01 1.29 0.79
N LEU A 88 -10.57 0.97 -0.43
CA LEU A 88 -9.53 1.71 -1.14
C LEU A 88 -10.18 2.67 -2.14
N TYR A 89 -9.93 3.95 -1.98
CA TYR A 89 -10.39 4.98 -2.91
C TYR A 89 -9.37 5.15 -4.03
N VAL A 90 -9.79 5.10 -5.28
CA VAL A 90 -8.88 5.18 -6.43
C VAL A 90 -8.96 6.56 -7.06
N GLN A 91 -7.85 7.28 -7.02
CA GLN A 91 -7.72 8.58 -7.68
C GLN A 91 -7.57 8.41 -9.20
N PRO A 92 -8.02 9.36 -10.02
CA PRO A 92 -7.81 9.32 -11.49
C PRO A 92 -6.34 9.28 -11.90
N THR A 93 -5.44 9.67 -11.00
CA THR A 93 -3.99 9.65 -11.20
C THR A 93 -3.35 8.31 -10.88
N PHE A 94 -4.08 7.37 -10.26
CA PHE A 94 -3.56 6.04 -9.95
C PHE A 94 -3.29 5.27 -11.22
N ARG A 95 -2.14 4.59 -11.29
CA ARG A 95 -1.66 3.92 -12.50
C ARG A 95 -1.63 2.41 -12.36
N PHE A 96 -0.98 1.88 -11.30
CA PHE A 96 -0.78 0.44 -11.16
C PHE A 96 -0.40 0.03 -9.73
N PHE A 97 -0.59 -1.27 -9.47
CA PHE A 97 0.12 -2.03 -8.46
C PHE A 97 1.27 -2.80 -9.11
N TYR A 98 2.43 -2.81 -8.46
CA TYR A 98 3.61 -3.57 -8.90
C TYR A 98 3.98 -4.62 -7.86
N PHE A 99 4.00 -5.88 -8.29
CA PHE A 99 4.27 -7.04 -7.47
C PHE A 99 5.58 -7.71 -7.88
N HIS A 100 6.32 -8.15 -6.88
CA HIS A 100 7.44 -9.07 -7.01
C HIS A 100 7.48 -10.01 -5.80
N VAL A 101 8.38 -10.99 -5.80
CA VAL A 101 8.58 -11.86 -4.63
C VAL A 101 9.06 -11.01 -3.46
N PRO A 102 8.39 -11.06 -2.29
CA PRO A 102 8.92 -10.46 -1.09
C PRO A 102 10.27 -11.09 -0.71
N ASP A 103 11.34 -10.32 -0.75
CA ASP A 103 12.71 -10.77 -0.53
C ASP A 103 13.44 -9.99 0.56
N PHE A 104 12.79 -8.98 1.13
CA PHE A 104 13.41 -8.04 2.05
C PHE A 104 12.65 -7.93 3.36
N MET A 105 13.35 -8.15 4.46
CA MET A 105 12.94 -7.80 5.82
C MET A 105 13.87 -6.71 6.37
N SER A 106 13.40 -5.97 7.38
CA SER A 106 14.16 -4.85 7.93
C SER A 106 15.57 -5.26 8.36
N TYR A 107 16.50 -4.33 8.23
CA TYR A 107 17.89 -4.51 8.66
C TYR A 107 18.00 -4.88 10.16
N LYS A 108 17.09 -4.38 11.00
CA LYS A 108 17.05 -4.72 12.43
C LYS A 108 16.73 -6.20 12.63
N PHE A 109 15.82 -6.74 11.84
CA PHE A 109 15.43 -8.15 11.91
C PHE A 109 16.58 -9.06 11.46
N ARG A 110 17.31 -8.69 10.41
CA ARG A 110 18.50 -9.42 9.92
C ARG A 110 19.63 -9.53 10.94
N LYS A 111 19.75 -8.59 11.86
CA LYS A 111 20.76 -8.64 12.93
C LYS A 111 20.43 -9.63 14.05
N VAL A 112 19.15 -9.96 14.23
CA VAL A 112 18.65 -10.77 15.36
C VAL A 112 18.46 -12.23 14.96
N VAL A 113 18.24 -12.49 13.68
CA VAL A 113 17.91 -13.82 13.14
C VAL A 113 19.02 -14.29 12.22
N ASN A 114 19.43 -15.56 12.34
CA ASN A 114 20.41 -16.14 11.39
C ASN A 114 19.79 -16.28 9.98
N GLU A 115 20.64 -16.37 8.97
CA GLU A 115 20.22 -16.37 7.55
C GLU A 115 19.27 -17.53 7.20
N ASP A 116 19.51 -18.72 7.74
CA ASP A 116 18.65 -19.89 7.47
C ASP A 116 17.26 -19.68 8.01
N ARG A 117 17.14 -19.21 9.26
CA ARG A 117 15.86 -18.92 9.87
C ARG A 117 15.15 -17.74 9.18
N LEU A 118 15.91 -16.76 8.73
CA LEU A 118 15.35 -15.64 7.94
C LEU A 118 14.75 -16.15 6.64
N ARG A 119 15.46 -17.02 5.93
CA ARG A 119 14.98 -17.66 4.69
C ARG A 119 13.68 -18.44 4.94
N ASP A 120 13.63 -19.26 5.99
CA ASP A 120 12.44 -20.06 6.32
C ASP A 120 11.23 -19.15 6.65
N LEU A 121 11.45 -18.06 7.36
CA LEU A 121 10.40 -17.07 7.65
C LEU A 121 9.90 -16.39 6.37
N LEU A 122 10.79 -16.01 5.47
CA LEU A 122 10.41 -15.41 4.19
C LEU A 122 9.64 -16.40 3.31
N LEU A 123 10.05 -17.67 3.26
CA LEU A 123 9.32 -18.70 2.53
C LEU A 123 7.91 -18.90 3.10
N ALA A 124 7.78 -19.01 4.42
CA ALA A 124 6.47 -19.14 5.06
C ALA A 124 5.59 -17.90 4.82
N TYR A 125 6.17 -16.70 4.90
CA TYR A 125 5.47 -15.47 4.59
C TYR A 125 5.01 -15.45 3.14
N ASN A 126 5.88 -15.80 2.18
CA ASN A 126 5.56 -15.79 0.76
C ASN A 126 4.38 -16.71 0.44
N GLU A 127 4.31 -17.91 1.01
CA GLU A 127 3.17 -18.80 0.80
C GLU A 127 1.87 -18.17 1.34
N THR A 128 1.90 -17.57 2.52
CA THR A 128 0.75 -16.84 3.07
C THR A 128 0.34 -15.67 2.16
N TYR A 129 1.32 -14.92 1.66
CA TYR A 129 1.08 -13.81 0.75
C TYR A 129 0.42 -14.26 -0.55
N TYR A 130 0.89 -15.35 -1.16
CA TYR A 130 0.30 -15.89 -2.38
C TYR A 130 -1.15 -16.35 -2.19
N GLU A 131 -1.49 -16.96 -1.04
CA GLU A 131 -2.87 -17.30 -0.74
C GLU A 131 -3.75 -16.04 -0.58
N LYS A 132 -3.24 -14.98 0.04
CA LYS A 132 -3.94 -13.69 0.12
C LYS A 132 -4.16 -13.07 -1.27
N LEU A 133 -3.15 -13.09 -2.15
CA LEU A 133 -3.28 -12.60 -3.52
C LEU A 133 -4.36 -13.36 -4.31
N LYS A 134 -4.51 -14.65 -4.06
CA LYS A 134 -5.59 -15.48 -4.65
C LYS A 134 -6.97 -15.05 -4.13
N VAL A 135 -7.09 -14.75 -2.83
CA VAL A 135 -8.32 -14.21 -2.23
C VAL A 135 -8.69 -12.88 -2.87
N VAL A 136 -7.73 -12.00 -3.08
CA VAL A 136 -7.90 -10.70 -3.75
C VAL A 136 -8.32 -10.85 -5.21
N GLY A 137 -8.11 -12.02 -5.83
CA GLY A 137 -8.59 -12.31 -7.18
C GLY A 137 -7.50 -12.41 -8.25
N LEU A 138 -6.22 -12.41 -7.87
CA LEU A 138 -5.17 -12.72 -8.84
C LEU A 138 -5.32 -14.17 -9.34
N THR A 139 -5.16 -14.34 -10.63
CA THR A 139 -5.20 -15.66 -11.26
C THR A 139 -3.97 -16.49 -10.87
N ARG A 140 -4.12 -17.82 -10.94
CA ARG A 140 -2.99 -18.72 -10.71
C ARG A 140 -1.78 -18.38 -11.58
N LYS A 141 -2.00 -18.04 -12.86
CA LYS A 141 -0.93 -17.66 -13.80
C LYS A 141 -0.18 -16.42 -13.32
N GLN A 142 -0.88 -15.41 -12.81
CA GLN A 142 -0.28 -14.18 -12.27
C GLN A 142 0.54 -14.47 -11.01
N ILE A 143 0.02 -15.29 -10.10
CA ILE A 143 0.73 -15.72 -8.89
C ILE A 143 1.98 -16.53 -9.25
N ASP A 144 1.87 -17.47 -10.20
CA ASP A 144 3.02 -18.26 -10.68
C ASP A 144 4.09 -17.38 -11.34
N THR A 145 3.70 -16.27 -11.96
CA THR A 145 4.63 -15.26 -12.49
C THR A 145 5.47 -14.66 -11.36
N ILE A 146 4.81 -14.20 -10.29
CA ILE A 146 5.51 -13.65 -9.11
C ILE A 146 6.39 -14.72 -8.45
N ARG A 147 5.88 -15.94 -8.23
CA ARG A 147 6.63 -17.05 -7.61
C ARG A 147 7.94 -17.39 -8.34
N LYS A 148 7.95 -17.22 -9.65
CA LYS A 148 9.15 -17.44 -10.49
C LYS A 148 10.15 -16.29 -10.46
N GLY A 149 9.90 -15.27 -9.65
CA GLY A 149 10.74 -14.08 -9.55
C GLY A 149 10.53 -13.07 -10.69
N HIS A 150 9.41 -13.17 -11.43
CA HIS A 150 9.05 -12.20 -12.44
C HIS A 150 8.17 -11.11 -11.86
N GLU A 151 8.25 -9.94 -12.46
CA GLU A 151 7.45 -8.78 -12.12
C GLU A 151 6.02 -8.92 -12.67
N LEU A 152 5.04 -8.43 -11.90
CA LEU A 152 3.65 -8.33 -12.32
C LEU A 152 3.12 -6.93 -12.06
N TYR A 153 2.51 -6.34 -13.07
CA TYR A 153 1.78 -5.08 -12.98
C TYR A 153 0.27 -5.35 -13.10
N ILE A 154 -0.52 -4.71 -12.24
CA ILE A 154 -1.97 -4.63 -12.36
C ILE A 154 -2.31 -3.16 -12.55
N PHE A 155 -2.73 -2.79 -13.74
CA PHE A 155 -3.04 -1.41 -14.09
C PHE A 155 -4.42 -0.99 -13.57
N ALA A 156 -4.64 0.33 -13.51
CA ALA A 156 -5.87 0.91 -12.96
C ALA A 156 -7.15 0.42 -13.65
N ASP A 157 -7.12 0.17 -14.95
CA ASP A 157 -8.24 -0.36 -15.74
C ASP A 157 -8.51 -1.85 -15.48
N GLU A 158 -7.60 -2.54 -14.80
CA GLU A 158 -7.74 -3.94 -14.41
C GLU A 158 -8.27 -4.14 -12.98
N LEU A 159 -8.35 -3.07 -12.17
CA LEU A 159 -8.78 -3.16 -10.77
C LEU A 159 -10.17 -3.78 -10.60
N GLY A 160 -11.06 -3.55 -11.56
CA GLY A 160 -12.40 -4.16 -11.55
C GLY A 160 -12.40 -5.70 -11.64
N LYS A 161 -11.27 -6.33 -11.97
CA LYS A 161 -11.10 -7.79 -11.97
C LYS A 161 -10.73 -8.34 -10.59
N LEU A 162 -10.30 -7.48 -9.68
CA LEU A 162 -9.96 -7.84 -8.31
C LEU A 162 -11.21 -7.87 -7.44
N LYS A 163 -11.14 -8.65 -6.35
CA LYS A 163 -12.25 -8.79 -5.39
C LYS A 163 -12.19 -7.77 -4.26
N THR A 164 -11.17 -6.93 -4.23
CA THR A 164 -11.03 -5.83 -3.28
C THR A 164 -12.07 -4.76 -3.59
N THR A 165 -12.65 -4.16 -2.55
CA THR A 165 -13.58 -3.04 -2.72
C THR A 165 -12.81 -1.79 -3.08
N PHE A 166 -12.92 -1.37 -4.34
CA PHE A 166 -12.43 -0.08 -4.81
C PHE A 166 -13.58 0.90 -4.95
N ILE A 167 -13.37 2.13 -4.50
CA ILE A 167 -14.31 3.24 -4.68
C ILE A 167 -13.62 4.23 -5.61
N THR A 168 -14.18 4.40 -6.81
CA THR A 168 -13.74 5.46 -7.71
C THR A 168 -14.35 6.75 -7.20
N ASP A 169 -13.50 7.65 -6.73
CA ASP A 169 -13.93 8.94 -6.26
C ASP A 169 -14.00 9.91 -7.45
N GLU A 170 -15.20 10.35 -7.78
CA GLU A 170 -15.42 11.41 -8.76
C GLU A 170 -15.17 12.80 -8.14
N PHE A 171 -14.45 12.88 -7.03
CA PHE A 171 -14.18 14.14 -6.38
C PHE A 171 -13.29 15.01 -7.26
N GLU A 172 -13.91 16.04 -7.84
CA GLU A 172 -13.26 17.16 -8.51
C GLU A 172 -12.50 18.06 -7.52
N ASP A 173 -11.64 17.54 -6.67
CA ASP A 173 -10.72 18.39 -5.93
C ASP A 173 -9.51 18.73 -6.80
N ARG A 174 -9.73 19.71 -7.69
CA ARG A 174 -8.73 20.26 -8.61
C ARG A 174 -7.62 21.04 -7.91
N THR A 175 -7.58 21.10 -6.59
CA THR A 175 -6.62 21.92 -5.83
C THR A 175 -5.30 21.21 -5.56
N LEU A 176 -5.21 19.87 -5.72
CA LEU A 176 -3.96 19.15 -5.63
C LEU A 176 -3.26 19.15 -6.98
N LEU A 177 -2.49 20.19 -7.27
CA LEU A 177 -1.55 20.26 -8.41
C LEU A 177 -0.46 19.20 -8.26
N TYR A 178 -0.79 17.96 -8.59
CA TYR A 178 0.20 16.90 -8.70
C TYR A 178 0.97 17.09 -10.01
N LYS A 179 2.28 17.34 -9.93
CA LYS A 179 3.15 17.24 -11.10
C LYS A 179 3.20 15.77 -11.52
N PRO A 180 2.87 15.42 -12.77
CA PRO A 180 2.99 14.05 -13.22
C PRO A 180 4.43 13.59 -13.08
N TYR A 181 4.61 12.40 -12.51
CA TYR A 181 5.90 11.73 -12.47
C TYR A 181 6.27 11.35 -13.91
N ASP A 182 7.35 11.95 -14.43
CA ASP A 182 8.00 11.48 -15.64
C ASP A 182 8.95 10.34 -15.26
N PRO A 183 8.66 9.10 -15.67
CA PRO A 183 9.58 7.99 -15.38
C PRO A 183 10.93 8.26 -16.03
N PRO A 184 12.06 7.95 -15.37
CA PRO A 184 13.37 8.08 -15.97
C PRO A 184 13.42 7.24 -17.26
N ILE A 185 13.83 7.87 -18.36
CA ILE A 185 14.02 7.19 -19.64
C ILE A 185 15.17 6.20 -19.45
N ILE A 186 14.84 4.91 -19.31
CA ILE A 186 15.83 3.84 -19.32
C ILE A 186 16.37 3.78 -20.75
N LYS A 187 17.52 4.39 -20.98
CA LYS A 187 18.27 4.18 -22.23
C LYS A 187 18.72 2.73 -22.25
N LYS A 188 18.25 2.00 -23.27
CA LYS A 188 18.71 0.66 -23.59
C LYS A 188 20.18 0.66 -23.98
#